data_dce09c1df095dce72f6126881273fd18
#
_entry.id   dce09c1df095dce72f6126881273fd18
#
_cell.length_a   1.000
_cell.length_b   1.000
_cell.length_c   1.000
_cell.angle_alpha   90.00
_cell.angle_beta   90.00
_cell.angle_gamma   90.00
#
_symmetry.space_group_name_H-M   'P 1'
#
loop_
_entity.id
_entity.type
_entity.pdbx_description
1 polymer ?
#
loop_
_entity_poly.entity_id
_entity_poly.type
_entity_poly.pdbx_seq_one_letter_code
_entity_poly.pdbx_strand_id
1 'polypeptide(L)'
;MATDAAPLIDLAAFEQGDSALRAKIAQLTDQACQHTGFIAVTEHGVDQNVINTMWNTMQEFFDMPASAKQKFNVPFPGYPYGYMGNEAETLAASLGNVTPPDLKETFNGGPVVIPKTITDPDALAFCYASTPWPTQPAEFTSAWINYYNAMENLAQRIMRLFAEALSLDTHYFDEYISSPISALRALNYPPQQHAPQHGQLRAGAHSDYGSLTILLPQSNSRGLEIQRLDGTWQEVVPVPGAFIINLGDLMARWTNNRWRSTLHRVVNPEHTHDPLSRRQSIAYFHQPNWYANISTIPTCMDSSSSTSYEPVLSGPYLMSKFKSTV
;
A
#
# COMPACT_ATOMS: atom_id res chain seq x y z
N MET A 1 16.96 -0.57 15.68
CA MET A 1 16.50 0.77 16.06
C MET A 1 15.45 1.17 15.04
N ALA A 2 14.22 1.51 15.48
CA ALA A 2 13.22 2.08 14.59
C ALA A 2 13.81 3.37 14.02
N THR A 3 13.64 3.59 12.73
CA THR A 3 14.16 4.80 12.09
C THR A 3 13.20 5.95 12.38
N ASP A 4 13.69 7.18 12.48
CA ASP A 4 12.85 8.39 12.58
C ASP A 4 11.84 8.48 11.41
N ALA A 5 12.09 7.75 10.31
CA ALA A 5 11.24 7.69 9.12
C ALA A 5 9.92 6.92 9.33
N ALA A 6 9.93 5.84 10.12
CA ALA A 6 8.77 5.01 10.40
C ALA A 6 8.85 4.50 11.86
N PRO A 7 8.31 5.25 12.83
CA PRO A 7 8.30 4.85 14.22
C PRO A 7 7.62 3.50 14.44
N LEU A 8 8.12 2.73 15.40
CA LEU A 8 7.64 1.39 15.72
C LEU A 8 6.39 1.46 16.58
N ILE A 9 5.34 0.78 16.16
CA ILE A 9 4.05 0.65 16.85
C ILE A 9 3.82 -0.83 17.17
N ASP A 10 3.67 -1.15 18.45
CA ASP A 10 3.25 -2.46 18.94
C ASP A 10 1.73 -2.54 18.93
N LEU A 11 1.16 -3.30 17.98
CA LEU A 11 -0.29 -3.38 17.83
C LEU A 11 -0.94 -4.21 18.95
N ALA A 12 -0.31 -5.27 19.41
CA ALA A 12 -0.83 -6.06 20.54
C ALA A 12 -0.85 -5.24 21.84
N ALA A 13 0.19 -4.43 22.08
CA ALA A 13 0.22 -3.53 23.23
C ALA A 13 -0.89 -2.46 23.17
N PHE A 14 -1.24 -1.99 21.97
CA PHE A 14 -2.39 -1.12 21.79
C PHE A 14 -3.71 -1.84 22.12
N GLU A 15 -3.91 -3.05 21.62
CA GLU A 15 -5.18 -3.79 21.75
C GLU A 15 -5.41 -4.33 23.17
N GLN A 16 -4.35 -4.76 23.85
CA GLN A 16 -4.41 -5.45 25.15
C GLN A 16 -4.01 -4.55 26.31
N GLY A 17 -3.47 -3.37 26.04
CA GLY A 17 -3.00 -2.42 27.05
C GLY A 17 -4.15 -1.75 27.82
N ASP A 18 -3.81 -1.21 28.98
CA ASP A 18 -4.70 -0.31 29.71
C ASP A 18 -4.93 1.00 28.95
N SER A 19 -5.86 1.82 29.45
CA SER A 19 -6.24 3.07 28.79
C SER A 19 -5.06 4.05 28.62
N ALA A 20 -4.10 4.05 29.56
CA ALA A 20 -2.95 4.93 29.51
C ALA A 20 -1.95 4.49 28.40
N LEU A 21 -1.69 3.20 28.29
CA LEU A 21 -0.83 2.65 27.25
C LEU A 21 -1.45 2.81 25.86
N ARG A 22 -2.75 2.52 25.71
CA ARG A 22 -3.51 2.75 24.47
C ARG A 22 -3.41 4.21 24.01
N ALA A 23 -3.69 5.16 24.93
CA ALA A 23 -3.60 6.58 24.64
C ALA A 23 -2.18 7.02 24.21
N LYS A 24 -1.15 6.47 24.86
CA LYS A 24 0.24 6.75 24.50
C LYS A 24 0.59 6.26 23.08
N ILE A 25 0.15 5.04 22.72
CA ILE A 25 0.38 4.46 21.40
C ILE A 25 -0.42 5.23 20.34
N ALA A 26 -1.66 5.59 20.60
CA ALA A 26 -2.49 6.43 19.75
C ALA A 26 -1.84 7.80 19.49
N GLN A 27 -1.33 8.45 20.53
CA GLN A 27 -0.59 9.72 20.41
C GLN A 27 0.68 9.59 19.57
N LEU A 28 1.46 8.53 19.77
CA LEU A 28 2.67 8.26 18.97
C LEU A 28 2.31 8.04 17.50
N THR A 29 1.21 7.33 17.24
CA THR A 29 0.69 7.10 15.88
C THR A 29 0.27 8.41 15.23
N ASP A 30 -0.49 9.26 15.93
CA ASP A 30 -0.89 10.58 15.42
C ASP A 30 0.32 11.44 15.05
N GLN A 31 1.32 11.51 15.93
CA GLN A 31 2.56 12.27 15.67
C GLN A 31 3.30 11.75 14.43
N ALA A 32 3.44 10.42 14.29
CA ALA A 32 4.09 9.82 13.14
C ALA A 32 3.33 10.13 11.83
N CYS A 33 2.00 10.00 11.84
CA CYS A 33 1.14 10.29 10.70
C CYS A 33 1.18 11.76 10.28
N GLN A 34 1.35 12.69 11.23
CA GLN A 34 1.54 14.11 10.94
C GLN A 34 2.93 14.42 10.37
N HIS A 35 3.97 13.73 10.86
CA HIS A 35 5.36 14.02 10.50
C HIS A 35 5.79 13.36 9.20
N THR A 36 5.68 12.04 9.15
CA THR A 36 6.18 11.24 8.01
C THR A 36 5.06 10.56 7.23
N GLY A 37 3.88 10.36 7.83
CA GLY A 37 2.83 9.54 7.23
C GLY A 37 3.19 8.05 7.17
N PHE A 38 4.26 7.63 7.88
CA PHE A 38 4.76 6.26 7.91
C PHE A 38 4.90 5.76 9.33
N ILE A 39 4.54 4.49 9.57
CA ILE A 39 4.79 3.74 10.80
C ILE A 39 5.26 2.33 10.47
N ALA A 40 5.97 1.68 11.40
CA ALA A 40 6.28 0.26 11.33
C ALA A 40 5.48 -0.48 12.41
N VAL A 41 4.70 -1.49 12.02
CA VAL A 41 3.80 -2.21 12.93
C VAL A 41 4.36 -3.60 13.25
N THR A 42 4.60 -3.86 14.54
CA THR A 42 4.98 -5.17 15.11
C THR A 42 3.84 -5.76 15.90
N GLU A 43 4.03 -7.00 16.37
CA GLU A 43 3.03 -7.76 17.13
C GLU A 43 1.64 -7.73 16.49
N HIS A 44 1.66 -7.74 15.16
CA HIS A 44 0.47 -7.59 14.30
C HIS A 44 -0.43 -8.84 14.29
N GLY A 45 0.03 -9.99 14.82
CA GLY A 45 -0.77 -11.21 14.96
C GLY A 45 -1.13 -11.93 13.65
N VAL A 46 -0.55 -11.52 12.51
CA VAL A 46 -0.71 -12.28 11.25
C VAL A 46 0.11 -13.55 11.34
N ASP A 47 -0.50 -14.70 11.01
CA ASP A 47 0.17 -15.99 11.04
C ASP A 47 1.40 -16.00 10.12
N GLN A 48 2.55 -16.36 10.69
CA GLN A 48 3.81 -16.42 9.95
C GLN A 48 3.76 -17.41 8.78
N ASN A 49 2.95 -18.47 8.88
CA ASN A 49 2.78 -19.42 7.78
C ASN A 49 2.05 -18.78 6.60
N VAL A 50 1.06 -17.91 6.85
CA VAL A 50 0.38 -17.15 5.78
C VAL A 50 1.36 -16.21 5.08
N ILE A 51 2.19 -15.51 5.85
CA ILE A 51 3.23 -14.62 5.32
C ILE A 51 4.24 -15.41 4.48
N ASN A 52 4.79 -16.49 5.04
CA ASN A 52 5.81 -17.30 4.37
C ASN A 52 5.27 -17.98 3.11
N THR A 53 4.07 -18.54 3.16
CA THR A 53 3.44 -19.18 1.99
C THR A 53 3.25 -18.16 0.88
N MET A 54 2.69 -17.00 1.16
CA MET A 54 2.53 -15.94 0.16
C MET A 54 3.88 -15.49 -0.40
N TRP A 55 4.87 -15.25 0.46
CA TRP A 55 6.19 -14.80 0.06
C TRP A 55 6.87 -15.77 -0.90
N ASN A 56 6.91 -17.06 -0.53
CA ASN A 56 7.56 -18.11 -1.32
C ASN A 56 6.82 -18.35 -2.64
N THR A 57 5.49 -18.38 -2.62
CA THR A 57 4.68 -18.54 -3.83
C THR A 57 4.91 -17.41 -4.83
N MET A 58 5.03 -16.16 -4.35
CA MET A 58 5.35 -15.03 -5.23
C MET A 58 6.78 -15.13 -5.77
N GLN A 59 7.72 -15.58 -4.95
CA GLN A 59 9.08 -15.81 -5.41
C GLN A 59 9.13 -16.86 -6.52
N GLU A 60 8.48 -17.99 -6.33
CA GLU A 60 8.35 -19.05 -7.35
C GLU A 60 7.70 -18.53 -8.64
N PHE A 61 6.63 -17.73 -8.52
CA PHE A 61 5.97 -17.13 -9.68
C PHE A 61 6.91 -16.20 -10.46
N PHE A 62 7.61 -15.30 -9.77
CA PHE A 62 8.52 -14.36 -10.43
C PHE A 62 9.77 -15.04 -10.99
N ASP A 63 10.15 -16.22 -10.47
CA ASP A 63 11.25 -17.05 -10.99
C ASP A 63 10.88 -17.81 -12.27
N MET A 64 9.59 -17.87 -12.62
CA MET A 64 9.14 -18.48 -13.86
C MET A 64 9.71 -17.74 -15.09
N PRO A 65 9.90 -18.44 -16.22
CA PRO A 65 10.25 -17.80 -17.49
C PRO A 65 9.25 -16.70 -17.87
N ALA A 66 9.72 -15.61 -18.47
CA ALA A 66 8.88 -14.48 -18.87
C ALA A 66 7.67 -14.92 -19.72
N SER A 67 7.87 -15.85 -20.67
CA SER A 67 6.81 -16.38 -21.51
C SER A 67 5.71 -17.13 -20.74
N ALA A 68 6.03 -17.69 -19.59
CA ALA A 68 5.05 -18.32 -18.71
C ALA A 68 4.23 -17.31 -17.91
N LYS A 69 4.89 -16.26 -17.38
CA LYS A 69 4.23 -15.16 -16.66
C LYS A 69 3.34 -14.31 -17.56
N GLN A 70 3.76 -14.06 -18.79
CA GLN A 70 3.01 -13.28 -19.79
C GLN A 70 1.63 -13.84 -20.16
N LYS A 71 1.38 -15.11 -19.89
CA LYS A 71 0.04 -15.72 -20.05
C LYS A 71 -1.01 -15.10 -19.12
N PHE A 72 -0.57 -14.43 -18.07
CA PHE A 72 -1.39 -13.81 -17.04
C PHE A 72 -1.28 -12.28 -17.07
N ASN A 73 -0.83 -11.72 -18.20
CA ASN A 73 -0.79 -10.27 -18.39
C ASN A 73 -2.18 -9.66 -18.20
N VAL A 74 -2.17 -8.36 -17.84
CA VAL A 74 -3.37 -7.53 -17.93
C VAL A 74 -3.99 -7.69 -19.32
N PRO A 75 -5.32 -7.93 -19.43
CA PRO A 75 -5.96 -8.22 -20.72
C PRO A 75 -5.86 -7.10 -21.75
N PHE A 76 -5.81 -5.84 -21.28
CA PHE A 76 -5.67 -4.63 -22.12
C PHE A 76 -5.11 -3.47 -21.26
N PRO A 77 -4.55 -2.42 -21.89
CA PRO A 77 -4.07 -1.23 -21.18
C PRO A 77 -5.15 -0.60 -20.28
N GLY A 78 -4.78 -0.29 -19.03
CA GLY A 78 -5.72 0.26 -18.04
C GLY A 78 -6.54 -0.79 -17.28
N TYR A 79 -6.42 -2.09 -17.59
CA TYR A 79 -7.02 -3.13 -16.76
C TYR A 79 -6.27 -3.26 -15.43
N PRO A 80 -6.98 -3.34 -14.28
CA PRO A 80 -6.34 -3.16 -12.97
C PRO A 80 -5.54 -4.38 -12.50
N TYR A 81 -5.83 -5.58 -12.96
CA TYR A 81 -5.34 -6.83 -12.39
C TYR A 81 -4.62 -7.72 -13.39
N GLY A 82 -3.65 -8.47 -12.90
CA GLY A 82 -2.81 -9.37 -13.67
C GLY A 82 -1.32 -9.07 -13.54
N TYR A 83 -0.54 -9.73 -14.37
CA TYR A 83 0.90 -9.56 -14.45
C TYR A 83 1.26 -8.36 -15.33
N MET A 84 2.24 -7.61 -14.88
CA MET A 84 2.89 -6.53 -15.63
C MET A 84 4.40 -6.77 -15.59
N GLY A 85 5.00 -6.88 -16.77
CA GLY A 85 6.44 -7.16 -16.91
C GLY A 85 7.33 -5.99 -16.48
N ASN A 86 8.64 -6.24 -16.51
CA ASN A 86 9.62 -5.20 -16.23
C ASN A 86 9.46 -4.03 -17.20
N GLU A 87 9.62 -2.81 -16.69
CA GLU A 87 9.48 -1.56 -17.47
C GLU A 87 8.08 -1.32 -18.07
N ALA A 88 7.03 -1.93 -17.50
CA ALA A 88 5.66 -1.75 -17.99
C ALA A 88 4.92 -0.56 -17.34
N GLU A 89 5.44 0.01 -16.27
CA GLU A 89 4.83 1.12 -15.51
C GLU A 89 5.81 2.28 -15.32
N THR A 90 5.26 3.50 -15.17
CA THR A 90 6.00 4.71 -14.81
C THR A 90 5.24 5.44 -13.69
N LEU A 91 5.55 5.13 -12.42
CA LEU A 91 4.84 5.72 -11.27
C LEU A 91 5.01 7.24 -11.18
N ALA A 92 6.17 7.77 -11.56
CA ALA A 92 6.43 9.22 -11.56
C ALA A 92 5.49 10.02 -12.51
N ALA A 93 4.81 9.35 -13.44
CA ALA A 93 3.80 9.98 -14.29
C ALA A 93 2.60 10.50 -13.49
N SER A 94 2.29 9.90 -12.33
CA SER A 94 1.25 10.38 -11.41
C SER A 94 1.50 11.81 -10.89
N LEU A 95 2.74 12.26 -10.92
CA LEU A 95 3.16 13.61 -10.55
C LEU A 95 3.39 14.52 -11.79
N GLY A 96 3.06 14.05 -12.99
CA GLY A 96 3.34 14.76 -14.24
C GLY A 96 4.82 14.74 -14.67
N ASN A 97 5.65 13.89 -14.04
CA ASN A 97 7.06 13.76 -14.38
C ASN A 97 7.25 12.78 -15.54
N VAL A 98 8.06 13.16 -16.51
CA VAL A 98 8.49 12.28 -17.61
C VAL A 98 9.81 11.63 -17.21
N THR A 99 9.76 10.33 -16.88
CA THR A 99 10.92 9.51 -16.53
C THR A 99 10.91 8.22 -17.34
N PRO A 100 12.06 7.52 -17.47
CA PRO A 100 12.03 6.16 -17.99
C PRO A 100 11.17 5.25 -17.13
N PRO A 101 10.63 4.13 -17.70
CA PRO A 101 9.82 3.18 -16.95
C PRO A 101 10.54 2.58 -15.74
N ASP A 102 9.76 2.19 -14.72
CA ASP A 102 10.26 1.62 -13.48
C ASP A 102 10.85 0.22 -13.69
N LEU A 103 11.97 -0.07 -13.00
CA LEU A 103 12.67 -1.35 -13.07
C LEU A 103 12.04 -2.38 -12.13
N LYS A 104 10.81 -2.77 -12.43
CA LYS A 104 10.06 -3.77 -11.66
C LYS A 104 9.09 -4.54 -12.54
N GLU A 105 8.75 -5.72 -12.07
CA GLU A 105 7.58 -6.47 -12.53
C GLU A 105 6.59 -6.66 -11.37
N THR A 106 5.30 -6.77 -11.68
CA THR A 106 4.24 -6.85 -10.65
C THR A 106 3.18 -7.86 -11.01
N PHE A 107 2.49 -8.39 -10.00
CA PHE A 107 1.20 -9.05 -10.14
C PHE A 107 0.18 -8.38 -9.22
N ASN A 108 -0.98 -8.02 -9.77
CA ASN A 108 -2.04 -7.32 -9.06
C ASN A 108 -3.31 -8.17 -8.99
N GLY A 109 -4.00 -8.13 -7.86
CA GLY A 109 -5.33 -8.74 -7.69
C GLY A 109 -6.24 -7.90 -6.83
N GLY A 110 -7.52 -7.92 -7.15
CA GLY A 110 -8.56 -7.15 -6.46
C GLY A 110 -9.23 -7.89 -5.31
N PRO A 111 -10.38 -7.38 -4.85
CA PRO A 111 -11.20 -8.02 -3.82
C PRO A 111 -11.58 -9.44 -4.21
N VAL A 112 -11.47 -10.34 -3.23
CA VAL A 112 -11.75 -11.77 -3.43
C VAL A 112 -13.26 -12.03 -3.58
N VAL A 113 -14.08 -11.23 -2.93
CA VAL A 113 -15.54 -11.37 -2.91
C VAL A 113 -16.18 -10.11 -3.48
N ILE A 114 -17.11 -10.30 -4.42
CA ILE A 114 -17.94 -9.21 -4.94
C ILE A 114 -19.20 -9.13 -4.09
N PRO A 115 -19.43 -8.03 -3.34
CA PRO A 115 -20.65 -7.86 -2.55
C PRO A 115 -21.88 -7.80 -3.47
N LYS A 116 -22.95 -8.50 -3.10
CA LYS A 116 -24.21 -8.50 -3.87
C LYS A 116 -24.86 -7.12 -4.02
N THR A 117 -24.50 -6.19 -3.15
CA THR A 117 -24.97 -4.79 -3.15
C THR A 117 -24.29 -3.93 -4.20
N ILE A 118 -23.18 -4.39 -4.79
CA ILE A 118 -22.46 -3.67 -5.84
C ILE A 118 -23.14 -3.95 -7.18
N THR A 119 -23.75 -2.90 -7.75
CA THR A 119 -24.37 -2.92 -9.08
C THR A 119 -23.81 -1.86 -10.01
N ASP A 120 -22.93 -1.02 -9.52
CA ASP A 120 -22.27 0.04 -10.29
C ASP A 120 -21.34 -0.59 -11.35
N PRO A 121 -21.57 -0.30 -12.64
CA PRO A 121 -20.78 -0.90 -13.73
C PRO A 121 -19.29 -0.49 -13.67
N ASP A 122 -18.97 0.72 -13.21
CA ASP A 122 -17.60 1.17 -13.08
C ASP A 122 -16.90 0.43 -11.93
N ALA A 123 -17.59 0.20 -10.80
CA ALA A 123 -17.08 -0.62 -9.72
C ALA A 123 -16.76 -2.04 -10.18
N LEU A 124 -17.69 -2.66 -10.91
CA LEU A 124 -17.56 -4.02 -11.44
C LEU A 124 -16.44 -4.14 -12.48
N ALA A 125 -16.29 -3.16 -13.36
CA ALA A 125 -15.28 -3.15 -14.41
C ALA A 125 -13.88 -2.83 -13.89
N PHE A 126 -13.75 -2.12 -12.76
CA PHE A 126 -12.48 -1.67 -12.23
C PHE A 126 -12.10 -2.40 -10.93
N CYS A 127 -12.75 -2.08 -9.80
CA CYS A 127 -12.34 -2.66 -8.51
C CYS A 127 -12.64 -4.15 -8.37
N TYR A 128 -13.71 -4.62 -9.01
CA TYR A 128 -14.14 -6.02 -8.98
C TYR A 128 -13.90 -6.76 -10.30
N ALA A 129 -13.04 -6.23 -11.16
CA ALA A 129 -12.62 -6.90 -12.38
C ALA A 129 -11.98 -8.27 -12.07
N SER A 130 -12.16 -9.25 -12.96
CA SER A 130 -11.58 -10.57 -12.78
C SER A 130 -10.07 -10.54 -12.76
N THR A 131 -9.46 -11.19 -11.78
CA THR A 131 -8.02 -11.41 -11.76
C THR A 131 -7.66 -12.59 -12.65
N PRO A 132 -6.73 -12.47 -13.62
CA PRO A 132 -6.25 -13.58 -14.44
C PRO A 132 -5.32 -14.48 -13.62
N TRP A 133 -5.90 -15.37 -12.81
CA TRP A 133 -5.17 -16.18 -11.85
C TRP A 133 -4.16 -17.12 -12.50
N PRO A 134 -2.87 -17.08 -12.07
CA PRO A 134 -1.89 -18.08 -12.45
C PRO A 134 -2.28 -19.48 -12.00
N THR A 135 -2.04 -20.46 -12.90
CA THR A 135 -2.23 -21.88 -12.59
C THR A 135 -0.95 -22.53 -12.02
N GLN A 136 0.15 -21.80 -12.05
CA GLN A 136 1.44 -22.18 -11.49
C GLN A 136 2.07 -20.94 -10.83
N PRO A 137 2.68 -21.08 -9.64
CA PRO A 137 2.67 -22.26 -8.76
C PRO A 137 1.25 -22.72 -8.39
N ALA A 138 1.07 -24.01 -8.08
CA ALA A 138 -0.26 -24.59 -7.81
C ALA A 138 -1.01 -23.89 -6.65
N GLU A 139 -0.26 -23.38 -5.66
CA GLU A 139 -0.80 -22.70 -4.49
C GLU A 139 -1.06 -21.20 -4.71
N PHE A 140 -0.79 -20.66 -5.91
CA PHE A 140 -0.83 -19.21 -6.16
C PHE A 140 -2.13 -18.57 -5.66
N THR A 141 -3.27 -19.04 -6.14
CA THR A 141 -4.57 -18.45 -5.82
C THR A 141 -4.91 -18.59 -4.33
N SER A 142 -4.66 -19.75 -3.72
CA SER A 142 -4.95 -19.96 -2.30
C SER A 142 -4.03 -19.14 -1.38
N ALA A 143 -2.74 -19.06 -1.69
CA ALA A 143 -1.79 -18.22 -0.97
C ALA A 143 -2.19 -16.74 -1.04
N TRP A 144 -2.57 -16.26 -2.22
CA TRP A 144 -3.05 -14.90 -2.44
C TRP A 144 -4.29 -14.58 -1.62
N ILE A 145 -5.33 -15.43 -1.69
CA ILE A 145 -6.59 -15.23 -0.99
C ILE A 145 -6.37 -15.21 0.53
N ASN A 146 -5.60 -16.18 1.06
CA ASN A 146 -5.33 -16.25 2.49
C ASN A 146 -4.58 -15.01 3.00
N TYR A 147 -3.59 -14.55 2.24
CA TYR A 147 -2.83 -13.35 2.58
C TYR A 147 -3.68 -12.09 2.45
N TYR A 148 -4.49 -11.97 1.37
CA TYR A 148 -5.41 -10.86 1.19
C TYR A 148 -6.36 -10.69 2.39
N ASN A 149 -7.01 -11.79 2.81
CA ASN A 149 -7.91 -11.80 3.95
C ASN A 149 -7.19 -11.44 5.28
N ALA A 150 -5.94 -11.90 5.45
CA ALA A 150 -5.14 -11.53 6.61
C ALA A 150 -4.80 -10.03 6.62
N MET A 151 -4.50 -9.44 5.47
CA MET A 151 -4.24 -8.01 5.34
C MET A 151 -5.50 -7.17 5.54
N GLU A 152 -6.66 -7.62 5.06
CA GLU A 152 -7.94 -6.95 5.30
C GLU A 152 -8.26 -6.87 6.79
N ASN A 153 -8.09 -7.99 7.52
CA ASN A 153 -8.24 -8.02 8.97
C ASN A 153 -7.23 -7.11 9.69
N LEU A 154 -5.97 -7.11 9.25
CA LEU A 154 -4.95 -6.23 9.82
C LEU A 154 -5.27 -4.76 9.56
N ALA A 155 -5.73 -4.43 8.35
CA ALA A 155 -6.13 -3.06 8.00
C ALA A 155 -7.27 -2.56 8.89
N GLN A 156 -8.29 -3.38 9.16
CA GLN A 156 -9.38 -3.03 10.08
C GLN A 156 -8.86 -2.69 11.49
N ARG A 157 -7.90 -3.48 12.02
CA ARG A 157 -7.30 -3.24 13.34
C ARG A 157 -6.46 -1.96 13.36
N ILE A 158 -5.72 -1.68 12.29
CA ILE A 158 -4.96 -0.43 12.15
C ILE A 158 -5.92 0.76 12.03
N MET A 159 -7.03 0.64 11.31
CA MET A 159 -8.03 1.71 11.22
C MET A 159 -8.68 2.02 12.57
N ARG A 160 -8.83 1.04 13.47
CA ARG A 160 -9.26 1.28 14.86
C ARG A 160 -8.22 2.03 15.68
N LEU A 161 -6.94 1.71 15.52
CA LEU A 161 -5.84 2.51 16.11
C LEU A 161 -5.87 3.95 15.56
N PHE A 162 -6.11 4.12 14.27
CA PHE A 162 -6.22 5.43 13.64
C PHE A 162 -7.42 6.23 14.16
N ALA A 163 -8.56 5.58 14.43
CA ALA A 163 -9.69 6.24 15.05
C ALA A 163 -9.33 6.83 16.42
N GLU A 164 -8.70 6.04 17.31
CA GLU A 164 -8.25 6.55 18.61
C GLU A 164 -7.16 7.61 18.50
N ALA A 165 -6.23 7.48 17.54
CA ALA A 165 -5.21 8.49 17.27
C ALA A 165 -5.81 9.84 16.82
N LEU A 166 -6.98 9.82 16.18
CA LEU A 166 -7.76 10.99 15.78
C LEU A 166 -8.77 11.45 16.85
N SER A 167 -8.74 10.85 18.05
CA SER A 167 -9.68 11.14 19.13
C SER A 167 -11.15 10.86 18.74
N LEU A 168 -11.37 9.79 17.99
CA LEU A 168 -12.67 9.29 17.58
C LEU A 168 -13.04 8.03 18.34
N ASP A 169 -14.32 7.60 18.23
CA ASP A 169 -14.72 6.26 18.66
C ASP A 169 -13.90 5.20 17.94
N THR A 170 -13.45 4.16 18.65
CA THR A 170 -12.61 3.07 18.10
C THR A 170 -13.21 2.45 16.82
N HIS A 171 -14.54 2.41 16.71
CA HIS A 171 -15.27 1.81 15.60
C HIS A 171 -15.70 2.82 14.51
N TYR A 172 -15.25 4.06 14.60
CA TYR A 172 -15.65 5.15 13.69
C TYR A 172 -15.55 4.77 12.21
N PHE A 173 -14.50 4.04 11.83
CA PHE A 173 -14.27 3.67 10.43
C PHE A 173 -14.96 2.38 10.00
N ASP A 174 -15.49 1.56 10.92
CA ASP A 174 -15.96 0.20 10.61
C ASP A 174 -17.03 0.17 9.50
N GLU A 175 -17.98 1.13 9.47
CA GLU A 175 -19.00 1.21 8.42
C GLU A 175 -18.42 1.61 7.05
N TYR A 176 -17.36 2.42 7.02
CA TYR A 176 -16.71 2.87 5.78
C TYR A 176 -15.86 1.79 5.13
N ILE A 177 -15.48 0.75 5.88
CA ILE A 177 -14.57 -0.32 5.45
C ILE A 177 -15.19 -1.72 5.59
N SER A 178 -16.52 -1.82 5.64
CA SER A 178 -17.24 -3.11 5.78
C SER A 178 -17.20 -3.97 4.51
N SER A 179 -16.89 -3.40 3.36
CA SER A 179 -16.73 -4.05 2.07
C SER A 179 -15.70 -3.30 1.22
N PRO A 180 -14.42 -3.34 1.65
CA PRO A 180 -13.38 -2.49 1.09
C PRO A 180 -13.04 -2.87 -0.35
N ILE A 181 -12.77 -1.86 -1.19
CA ILE A 181 -12.34 -2.04 -2.59
C ILE A 181 -10.82 -2.10 -2.71
N SER A 182 -10.19 -2.82 -1.81
CA SER A 182 -8.73 -2.90 -1.68
C SER A 182 -8.09 -3.74 -2.79
N ALA A 183 -6.82 -3.51 -3.05
CA ALA A 183 -6.04 -4.30 -4.00
C ALA A 183 -4.74 -4.80 -3.36
N LEU A 184 -4.31 -5.98 -3.76
CA LEU A 184 -3.03 -6.57 -3.37
C LEU A 184 -2.08 -6.58 -4.57
N ARG A 185 -0.83 -6.19 -4.35
CA ARG A 185 0.23 -6.15 -5.35
C ARG A 185 1.48 -6.84 -4.83
N ALA A 186 1.93 -7.86 -5.53
CA ALA A 186 3.28 -8.39 -5.37
C ALA A 186 4.22 -7.69 -6.35
N LEU A 187 5.42 -7.33 -5.87
CA LEU A 187 6.43 -6.60 -6.63
C LEU A 187 7.74 -7.38 -6.59
N ASN A 188 8.34 -7.55 -7.75
CA ASN A 188 9.69 -8.08 -7.90
C ASN A 188 10.56 -7.04 -8.63
N TYR A 189 11.66 -6.71 -8.02
CA TYR A 189 12.72 -5.87 -8.59
C TYR A 189 13.87 -6.78 -8.98
N PRO A 190 14.04 -7.11 -10.28
CA PRO A 190 15.06 -8.05 -10.73
C PRO A 190 16.47 -7.59 -10.36
N PRO A 191 17.45 -8.50 -10.32
CA PRO A 191 18.85 -8.10 -10.26
C PRO A 191 19.20 -7.18 -11.42
N GLN A 192 19.85 -6.08 -11.13
CA GLN A 192 20.15 -5.06 -12.13
C GLN A 192 21.37 -5.49 -12.97
N GLN A 193 21.12 -5.85 -14.23
CA GLN A 193 22.16 -6.34 -15.15
C GLN A 193 22.88 -5.22 -15.89
N HIS A 194 22.26 -4.05 -16.04
CA HIS A 194 22.81 -2.90 -16.74
C HIS A 194 22.65 -1.63 -15.90
N ALA A 195 23.47 -0.63 -16.17
CA ALA A 195 23.29 0.68 -15.58
C ALA A 195 21.90 1.25 -15.95
N PRO A 196 21.14 1.79 -14.99
CA PRO A 196 19.86 2.40 -15.27
C PRO A 196 20.03 3.64 -16.17
N GLN A 197 19.00 3.98 -16.93
CA GLN A 197 18.97 5.25 -17.65
C GLN A 197 18.97 6.42 -16.67
N HIS A 198 19.34 7.60 -17.14
CA HIS A 198 19.31 8.81 -16.31
C HIS A 198 17.90 9.05 -15.74
N GLY A 199 17.78 9.13 -14.43
CA GLY A 199 16.49 9.30 -13.73
C GLY A 199 15.63 8.05 -13.62
N GLN A 200 16.05 6.88 -14.14
CA GLN A 200 15.33 5.63 -14.02
C GLN A 200 15.50 5.05 -12.60
N LEU A 201 14.40 4.68 -11.97
CA LEU A 201 14.35 4.09 -10.63
C LEU A 201 13.71 2.70 -10.64
N ARG A 202 13.84 1.96 -9.55
CA ARG A 202 13.08 0.72 -9.33
C ARG A 202 11.59 1.00 -9.14
N ALA A 203 11.26 2.10 -8.44
CA ALA A 203 9.93 2.68 -8.41
C ALA A 203 10.08 4.20 -8.32
N GLY A 204 9.52 4.92 -9.27
CA GLY A 204 9.53 6.38 -9.32
C GLY A 204 8.82 7.01 -8.12
N ALA A 205 9.13 8.28 -7.82
CA ALA A 205 8.48 8.99 -6.72
C ALA A 205 6.97 9.12 -6.98
N HIS A 206 6.17 8.74 -5.97
CA HIS A 206 4.70 8.77 -6.01
C HIS A 206 4.12 8.84 -4.60
N SER A 207 2.83 9.10 -4.49
CA SER A 207 2.01 8.85 -3.30
C SER A 207 0.99 7.75 -3.60
N ASP A 208 0.51 7.08 -2.55
CA ASP A 208 -0.57 6.10 -2.67
C ASP A 208 -1.94 6.80 -2.64
N TYR A 209 -2.94 6.23 -3.31
CA TYR A 209 -4.25 6.89 -3.48
C TYR A 209 -5.24 6.63 -2.35
N GLY A 210 -5.05 5.53 -1.60
CA GLY A 210 -6.02 5.00 -0.63
C GLY A 210 -6.01 5.65 0.75
N SER A 211 -6.58 4.92 1.70
CA SER A 211 -6.51 5.27 3.12
C SER A 211 -5.14 4.93 3.71
N LEU A 212 -4.69 3.70 3.56
CA LEU A 212 -3.37 3.24 3.98
C LEU A 212 -2.85 2.13 3.06
N THR A 213 -1.54 1.92 3.08
CA THR A 213 -0.88 0.77 2.46
C THR A 213 -0.20 -0.05 3.54
N ILE A 214 -0.38 -1.38 3.50
CA ILE A 214 0.35 -2.35 4.32
C ILE A 214 1.42 -2.98 3.45
N LEU A 215 2.68 -2.67 3.70
CA LEU A 215 3.81 -3.19 2.94
C LEU A 215 4.55 -4.26 3.74
N LEU A 216 4.65 -5.47 3.18
CA LEU A 216 5.59 -6.48 3.61
C LEU A 216 6.90 -6.26 2.85
N PRO A 217 7.94 -5.73 3.49
CA PRO A 217 9.24 -5.53 2.85
C PRO A 217 10.06 -6.83 2.88
N GLN A 218 10.98 -6.98 1.96
CA GLN A 218 12.02 -7.99 2.09
C GLN A 218 12.90 -7.67 3.31
N SER A 219 13.15 -8.66 4.16
CA SER A 219 14.06 -8.52 5.30
C SER A 219 15.45 -8.05 4.84
N ASN A 220 16.02 -7.10 5.56
CA ASN A 220 17.33 -6.52 5.25
C ASN A 220 17.47 -5.85 3.88
N SER A 221 16.36 -5.61 3.16
CA SER A 221 16.42 -4.87 1.90
C SER A 221 16.53 -3.36 2.15
N ARG A 222 17.20 -2.67 1.22
CA ARG A 222 17.35 -1.22 1.20
C ARG A 222 16.67 -0.59 0.00
N GLY A 223 16.65 0.75 -0.02
CA GLY A 223 16.24 1.54 -1.16
C GLY A 223 14.82 2.10 -1.11
N LEU A 224 14.00 1.76 -0.13
CA LEU A 224 12.75 2.51 0.11
C LEU A 224 13.10 3.84 0.77
N GLU A 225 12.71 4.94 0.14
CA GLU A 225 12.94 6.29 0.65
C GLU A 225 11.63 7.09 0.69
N ILE A 226 11.49 7.93 1.69
CA ILE A 226 10.39 8.89 1.85
C ILE A 226 10.90 10.31 1.73
N GLN A 227 10.06 11.22 1.23
CA GLN A 227 10.40 12.63 1.16
C GLN A 227 10.01 13.35 2.45
N ARG A 228 10.99 13.97 3.10
CA ARG A 228 10.79 14.80 4.29
C ARG A 228 10.14 16.13 3.94
N LEU A 229 9.71 16.87 4.97
CA LEU A 229 9.12 18.21 4.81
C LEU A 229 10.07 19.24 4.17
N ASP A 230 11.38 19.07 4.38
CA ASP A 230 12.42 19.91 3.79
C ASP A 230 12.78 19.53 2.35
N GLY A 231 12.06 18.53 1.76
CA GLY A 231 12.29 18.03 0.41
C GLY A 231 13.41 16.99 0.30
N THR A 232 14.17 16.72 1.36
CA THR A 232 15.21 15.69 1.35
C THR A 232 14.62 14.28 1.39
N TRP A 233 15.37 13.28 0.92
CA TRP A 233 14.98 11.87 0.94
C TRP A 233 15.61 11.16 2.13
N GLN A 234 14.81 10.37 2.83
CA GLN A 234 15.22 9.57 3.97
C GLN A 234 14.90 8.10 3.74
N GLU A 235 15.88 7.22 3.94
CA GLU A 235 15.68 5.78 3.83
C GLU A 235 14.79 5.25 4.97
N VAL A 236 13.86 4.36 4.61
CA VAL A 236 13.07 3.55 5.54
C VAL A 236 13.74 2.19 5.66
N VAL A 237 14.36 1.92 6.80
CA VAL A 237 15.00 0.63 7.06
C VAL A 237 13.98 -0.35 7.61
N PRO A 238 13.72 -1.49 6.94
CA PRO A 238 12.78 -2.49 7.44
C PRO A 238 13.19 -3.04 8.81
N VAL A 239 12.22 -3.14 9.71
CA VAL A 239 12.40 -3.84 10.99
C VAL A 239 11.98 -5.30 10.78
N PRO A 240 12.80 -6.28 11.16
CA PRO A 240 12.43 -7.70 11.03
C PRO A 240 11.09 -8.00 11.72
N GLY A 241 10.18 -8.68 11.03
CA GLY A 241 8.86 -9.03 11.54
C GLY A 241 7.86 -7.87 11.62
N ALA A 242 8.19 -6.68 11.09
CA ALA A 242 7.25 -5.57 11.02
C ALA A 242 6.69 -5.38 9.60
N PHE A 243 5.44 -4.96 9.51
CA PHE A 243 4.90 -4.31 8.31
C PHE A 243 5.21 -2.82 8.33
N ILE A 244 5.51 -2.25 7.16
CA ILE A 244 5.57 -0.80 6.98
C ILE A 244 4.18 -0.34 6.54
N ILE A 245 3.63 0.66 7.22
CA ILE A 245 2.34 1.25 6.91
C ILE A 245 2.57 2.69 6.46
N ASN A 246 1.99 3.08 5.35
CA ASN A 246 1.95 4.48 4.93
C ASN A 246 0.53 4.93 4.59
N LEU A 247 0.30 6.23 4.74
CA LEU A 247 -0.98 6.87 4.44
C LEU A 247 -1.06 7.27 2.98
N GLY A 248 -2.25 7.10 2.40
CA GLY A 248 -2.55 7.56 1.06
C GLY A 248 -3.30 8.89 1.00
N ASP A 249 -3.48 9.38 -0.22
CA ASP A 249 -4.10 10.69 -0.51
C ASP A 249 -5.52 10.80 0.04
N LEU A 250 -6.28 9.68 0.05
CA LEU A 250 -7.63 9.69 0.57
C LEU A 250 -7.65 9.91 2.09
N MET A 251 -6.69 9.34 2.84
CA MET A 251 -6.55 9.58 4.27
C MET A 251 -6.09 11.02 4.56
N ALA A 252 -5.16 11.56 3.79
CA ALA A 252 -4.76 12.95 3.91
C ALA A 252 -5.96 13.89 3.70
N ARG A 253 -6.78 13.61 2.67
CA ARG A 253 -8.03 14.34 2.42
C ARG A 253 -9.03 14.18 3.58
N TRP A 254 -9.26 12.95 4.08
CA TRP A 254 -10.18 12.63 5.16
C TRP A 254 -9.83 13.39 6.45
N THR A 255 -8.52 13.50 6.73
CA THR A 255 -7.99 14.23 7.89
C THR A 255 -7.69 15.71 7.64
N ASN A 256 -8.18 16.28 6.54
CA ASN A 256 -7.97 17.71 6.18
C ASN A 256 -6.48 18.10 6.15
N ASN A 257 -5.61 17.21 5.67
CA ASN A 257 -4.14 17.32 5.67
C ASN A 257 -3.49 17.37 7.07
N ARG A 258 -4.21 17.03 8.13
CA ARG A 258 -3.59 16.80 9.44
C ARG A 258 -2.57 15.67 9.35
N TRP A 259 -2.91 14.60 8.64
CA TRP A 259 -2.05 13.49 8.32
C TRP A 259 -1.55 13.57 6.88
N ARG A 260 -0.37 13.04 6.64
CA ARG A 260 0.31 13.23 5.36
C ARG A 260 0.27 11.98 4.49
N SER A 261 -0.09 12.18 3.22
CA SER A 261 0.28 11.26 2.14
C SER A 261 1.66 11.66 1.64
N THR A 262 2.67 10.87 1.96
CA THR A 262 4.07 11.25 1.76
C THR A 262 4.63 10.58 0.50
N LEU A 263 5.30 11.39 -0.34
CA LEU A 263 6.01 10.88 -1.50
C LEU A 263 7.07 9.88 -1.08
N HIS A 264 7.10 8.74 -1.78
CA HIS A 264 8.09 7.71 -1.57
C HIS A 264 8.55 7.11 -2.89
N ARG A 265 9.71 6.48 -2.88
CA ARG A 265 10.33 5.89 -4.07
C ARG A 265 11.17 4.66 -3.69
N VAL A 266 11.52 3.85 -4.68
CA VAL A 266 12.51 2.77 -4.51
C VAL A 266 13.69 3.06 -5.42
N VAL A 267 14.85 3.35 -4.82
CA VAL A 267 16.08 3.65 -5.54
C VAL A 267 16.78 2.37 -6.03
N ASN A 268 17.66 2.54 -7.01
CA ASN A 268 18.49 1.47 -7.52
C ASN A 268 19.58 1.08 -6.48
N PRO A 269 20.09 -0.17 -6.51
CA PRO A 269 21.22 -0.57 -5.69
C PRO A 269 22.47 0.25 -6.07
N GLU A 270 23.39 0.43 -5.12
CA GLU A 270 24.65 1.18 -5.35
C GLU A 270 25.53 0.53 -6.42
N HIS A 271 25.50 -0.80 -6.51
CA HIS A 271 26.31 -1.54 -7.47
C HIS A 271 25.41 -2.20 -8.53
N THR A 272 25.67 -1.89 -9.79
CA THR A 272 25.16 -2.63 -10.94
C THR A 272 25.87 -3.99 -11.04
N HIS A 273 25.19 -5.00 -11.58
CA HIS A 273 25.68 -6.38 -11.69
C HIS A 273 25.77 -7.19 -10.39
N ASP A 274 25.16 -6.70 -9.29
CA ASP A 274 25.03 -7.49 -8.08
C ASP A 274 23.85 -8.46 -8.21
N PRO A 275 24.07 -9.79 -8.35
CA PRO A 275 23.00 -10.76 -8.42
C PRO A 275 22.15 -10.82 -7.12
N LEU A 276 22.70 -10.35 -5.99
CA LEU A 276 22.02 -10.27 -4.72
C LEU A 276 21.15 -9.01 -4.59
N SER A 277 21.17 -8.13 -5.58
CA SER A 277 20.38 -6.89 -5.59
C SER A 277 18.89 -7.12 -5.85
N ARG A 278 18.45 -8.35 -6.17
CA ARG A 278 17.02 -8.67 -6.26
C ARG A 278 16.30 -8.25 -4.98
N ARG A 279 15.13 -7.65 -5.16
CA ARG A 279 14.27 -7.27 -4.05
C ARG A 279 12.84 -7.69 -4.35
N GLN A 280 12.12 -8.20 -3.36
CA GLN A 280 10.69 -8.49 -3.42
C GLN A 280 9.95 -7.70 -2.36
N SER A 281 8.71 -7.34 -2.60
CA SER A 281 7.81 -6.79 -1.58
C SER A 281 6.37 -7.09 -1.94
N ILE A 282 5.46 -7.01 -0.96
CA ILE A 282 4.04 -7.23 -1.16
C ILE A 282 3.29 -6.07 -0.51
N ALA A 283 2.48 -5.36 -1.28
CA ALA A 283 1.74 -4.17 -0.84
C ALA A 283 0.24 -4.44 -0.90
N TYR A 284 -0.46 -4.21 0.20
CA TYR A 284 -1.91 -4.21 0.28
C TYR A 284 -2.40 -2.76 0.36
N PHE A 285 -3.03 -2.29 -0.72
CA PHE A 285 -3.59 -0.95 -0.84
C PHE A 285 -5.00 -0.95 -0.28
N HIS A 286 -5.15 -0.53 0.96
CA HIS A 286 -6.46 -0.45 1.60
C HIS A 286 -7.26 0.75 1.09
N GLN A 287 -8.51 0.47 0.71
CA GLN A 287 -9.48 1.46 0.27
C GLN A 287 -10.77 1.30 1.07
N PRO A 288 -11.52 2.36 1.37
CA PRO A 288 -12.88 2.22 1.89
C PRO A 288 -13.82 1.51 0.91
N ASN A 289 -15.08 1.33 1.31
CA ASN A 289 -16.14 0.83 0.44
C ASN A 289 -16.32 1.72 -0.79
N TRP A 290 -16.79 1.17 -1.90
CA TRP A 290 -17.00 1.93 -3.14
C TRP A 290 -17.84 3.20 -2.94
N TYR A 291 -18.95 3.09 -2.20
CA TYR A 291 -19.87 4.19 -1.92
C TYR A 291 -19.55 4.96 -0.62
N ALA A 292 -18.44 4.69 0.03
CA ALA A 292 -18.06 5.43 1.24
C ALA A 292 -17.91 6.92 0.92
N ASN A 293 -18.70 7.75 1.63
CA ASN A 293 -18.64 9.20 1.50
C ASN A 293 -17.52 9.74 2.40
N ILE A 294 -16.46 10.24 1.79
CA ILE A 294 -15.26 10.74 2.46
C ILE A 294 -15.40 12.25 2.61
N SER A 295 -15.81 12.66 3.79
CA SER A 295 -15.90 14.06 4.22
C SER A 295 -14.91 14.32 5.36
N THR A 296 -14.45 15.56 5.51
CA THR A 296 -13.49 15.91 6.57
C THR A 296 -13.95 15.42 7.94
N ILE A 297 -13.07 14.71 8.63
CA ILE A 297 -13.28 14.18 9.99
C ILE A 297 -13.44 15.38 10.96
N PRO A 298 -14.51 15.39 11.80
CA PRO A 298 -14.81 16.54 12.66
C PRO A 298 -13.65 16.96 13.59
N THR A 299 -12.89 16.01 14.14
CA THR A 299 -11.74 16.28 15.00
C THR A 299 -10.52 16.84 14.27
N CYS A 300 -10.56 16.85 12.93
CA CYS A 300 -9.53 17.42 12.06
C CYS A 300 -9.91 18.79 11.50
N MET A 301 -11.01 19.38 11.99
CA MET A 301 -11.43 20.74 11.65
C MET A 301 -11.02 21.69 12.78
N ASP A 302 -10.20 22.70 12.45
CA ASP A 302 -9.95 23.80 13.38
C ASP A 302 -11.14 24.76 13.39
N SER A 303 -11.45 25.34 14.55
CA SER A 303 -12.51 26.34 14.73
C SER A 303 -12.36 27.58 13.84
N SER A 304 -11.19 27.79 13.24
CA SER A 304 -10.84 28.92 12.37
C SER A 304 -10.61 28.55 10.90
N SER A 305 -10.57 27.25 10.54
CA SER A 305 -10.33 26.81 9.17
C SER A 305 -11.59 26.24 8.52
N SER A 306 -11.87 26.68 7.29
CA SER A 306 -12.81 26.00 6.41
C SER A 306 -12.27 24.61 6.04
N THR A 307 -13.15 23.65 5.73
CA THR A 307 -12.75 22.39 5.12
C THR A 307 -11.97 22.67 3.84
N SER A 308 -10.79 22.04 3.67
CA SER A 308 -10.01 22.18 2.44
C SER A 308 -10.59 21.40 1.28
N TYR A 309 -11.54 20.50 1.54
CA TYR A 309 -12.01 19.51 0.57
C TYR A 309 -13.53 19.32 0.59
N GLU A 310 -14.14 19.31 -0.59
CA GLU A 310 -15.51 18.85 -0.75
C GLU A 310 -15.59 17.32 -0.54
N PRO A 311 -16.72 16.79 -0.04
CA PRO A 311 -16.92 15.36 0.10
C PRO A 311 -16.78 14.62 -1.23
N VAL A 312 -16.20 13.39 -1.20
CA VAL A 312 -16.07 12.53 -2.37
C VAL A 312 -16.48 11.10 -2.05
N LEU A 313 -16.97 10.37 -3.04
CA LEU A 313 -17.14 8.92 -2.94
C LEU A 313 -15.78 8.23 -3.19
N SER A 314 -15.43 7.27 -2.34
CA SER A 314 -14.14 6.57 -2.38
C SER A 314 -13.83 5.93 -3.73
N GLY A 315 -14.76 5.18 -4.31
CA GLY A 315 -14.57 4.50 -5.59
C GLY A 315 -14.32 5.45 -6.76
N PRO A 316 -15.22 6.40 -7.05
CA PRO A 316 -15.00 7.43 -8.06
C PRO A 316 -13.73 8.24 -7.86
N TYR A 317 -13.36 8.55 -6.61
CA TYR A 317 -12.10 9.21 -6.31
C TYR A 317 -10.88 8.36 -6.73
N LEU A 318 -10.87 7.07 -6.36
CA LEU A 318 -9.81 6.14 -6.76
C LEU A 318 -9.69 6.05 -8.28
N MET A 319 -10.82 5.93 -8.99
CA MET A 319 -10.82 5.89 -10.46
C MET A 319 -10.26 7.16 -11.07
N SER A 320 -10.56 8.34 -10.51
CA SER A 320 -10.03 9.61 -11.01
C SER A 320 -8.51 9.68 -10.89
N LYS A 321 -7.95 9.16 -9.81
CA LYS A 321 -6.50 9.06 -9.60
C LYS A 321 -5.85 8.10 -10.59
N PHE A 322 -6.47 6.95 -10.83
CA PHE A 322 -5.96 5.97 -11.79
C PHE A 322 -5.92 6.51 -13.22
N LYS A 323 -7.01 7.19 -13.67
CA LYS A 323 -7.09 7.81 -15.00
C LYS A 323 -6.04 8.90 -15.24
N SER A 324 -5.52 9.52 -14.19
CA SER A 324 -4.45 10.51 -14.30
C SER A 324 -3.05 9.91 -14.39
N THR A 325 -2.93 8.58 -14.23
CA THR A 325 -1.63 7.87 -14.18
C THR A 325 -1.39 6.97 -15.41
N VAL A 326 -2.44 6.74 -16.24
CA VAL A 326 -2.41 5.86 -17.43
C VAL A 326 -2.38 6.68 -18.71
#